data_95f825847879faf20c74447b34bc1130
#
_entry.id   95f825847879faf20c74447b34bc1130
#
_cell.length_a   1.000
_cell.length_b   1.000
_cell.length_c   1.000
_cell.angle_alpha   90.00
_cell.angle_beta   90.00
_cell.angle_gamma   90.00
#
_symmetry.space_group_name_H-M   'P 1'
#
loop_
_entity.id
_entity.type
_entity.pdbx_description
1 polymer ?
#
loop_
_entity_poly.entity_id
_entity_poly.type
_entity_poly.pdbx_seq_one_letter_code
_entity_poly.pdbx_strand_id
1 'polypeptide(L)'
;MAKNRFIWSFFNWKISVQIPFLLFACFALIVCSSLSYWQWQRAQLADALYHDYQTQESRPESVLSASPEAYQKVTFSGQVKNHYFLDNRTFQGQNGWHVLVEVQTKKFLVLVNLGWQPKQKKLVLQMPLPNFIEVQGLIKKPQAGFMLQEAELDPKWPKLMQQIDIPLLNRHIENELSPFVLYAENQVGQLIPAPIKIENKYYMHIGYAIQWLLIGLAGIISFIVFSRKEYKENERKEKELVN
;
A
#
# COMPACT_ATOMS: atom_id res chain seq x y z
N MET A 1 -21.64 21.23 -43.27
CA MET A 1 -21.43 20.53 -41.96
C MET A 1 -21.10 21.51 -40.84
N ALA A 2 -22.10 22.31 -40.40
CA ALA A 2 -21.88 23.39 -39.40
C ALA A 2 -22.79 23.30 -38.18
N LYS A 3 -23.30 22.12 -37.82
CA LYS A 3 -24.40 21.97 -36.86
C LYS A 3 -23.99 21.88 -35.37
N ASN A 4 -22.69 21.78 -35.03
CA ASN A 4 -22.27 21.53 -33.63
C ASN A 4 -21.26 22.56 -33.11
N ARG A 5 -21.39 23.82 -33.52
CA ARG A 5 -20.50 24.91 -33.09
C ARG A 5 -21.32 26.07 -32.57
N PHE A 6 -20.86 26.73 -31.52
CA PHE A 6 -21.37 28.02 -31.08
C PHE A 6 -20.22 28.98 -30.77
N ILE A 7 -20.50 30.27 -30.95
CA ILE A 7 -19.52 31.31 -30.64
C ILE A 7 -19.85 31.83 -29.24
N TRP A 8 -18.88 31.75 -28.35
CA TRP A 8 -19.00 32.34 -27.03
C TRP A 8 -18.13 33.60 -26.94
N SER A 9 -18.75 34.68 -26.46
CA SER A 9 -18.05 35.95 -26.27
C SER A 9 -18.04 36.31 -24.78
N PHE A 10 -16.82 36.50 -24.24
CA PHE A 10 -16.61 36.94 -22.88
C PHE A 10 -15.63 38.13 -22.89
N PHE A 11 -16.09 39.30 -22.49
CA PHE A 11 -15.37 40.56 -22.71
C PHE A 11 -14.98 40.74 -24.20
N ASN A 12 -13.73 41.06 -24.48
CA ASN A 12 -13.20 41.18 -25.84
C ASN A 12 -12.69 39.86 -26.46
N TRP A 13 -13.03 38.72 -25.84
CA TRP A 13 -12.58 37.41 -26.29
C TRP A 13 -13.72 36.66 -26.95
N LYS A 14 -13.52 36.28 -28.21
CA LYS A 14 -14.44 35.42 -28.96
C LYS A 14 -13.75 34.07 -29.18
N ILE A 15 -14.43 33.00 -28.89
CA ILE A 15 -13.95 31.63 -29.08
C ILE A 15 -15.00 30.82 -29.85
N SER A 16 -14.55 29.95 -30.76
CA SER A 16 -15.37 28.99 -31.47
C SER A 16 -15.34 27.67 -30.71
N VAL A 17 -16.47 27.29 -30.10
CA VAL A 17 -16.56 26.09 -29.28
C VAL A 17 -17.21 24.97 -30.07
N GLN A 18 -16.49 23.90 -30.27
CA GLN A 18 -17.01 22.64 -30.80
C GLN A 18 -17.52 21.78 -29.65
N ILE A 19 -18.80 21.36 -29.71
CA ILE A 19 -19.45 20.59 -28.63
C ILE A 19 -18.68 19.30 -28.28
N PRO A 20 -18.22 18.45 -29.23
CA PRO A 20 -17.48 17.25 -28.88
C PRO A 20 -16.16 17.56 -28.14
N PHE A 21 -15.47 18.63 -28.51
CA PHE A 21 -14.23 19.04 -27.88
C PHE A 21 -14.47 19.62 -26.47
N LEU A 22 -15.55 20.37 -26.28
CA LEU A 22 -15.99 20.82 -24.96
C LEU A 22 -16.32 19.65 -24.04
N LEU A 23 -17.10 18.67 -24.51
CA LEU A 23 -17.43 17.49 -23.73
C LEU A 23 -16.19 16.70 -23.32
N PHE A 24 -15.22 16.54 -24.24
CA PHE A 24 -13.94 15.90 -23.91
C PHE A 24 -13.15 16.69 -22.86
N ALA A 25 -13.07 18.02 -22.98
CA ALA A 25 -12.37 18.85 -22.01
C ALA A 25 -13.04 18.79 -20.61
N CYS A 26 -14.37 18.82 -20.55
CA CYS A 26 -15.11 18.67 -19.30
C CYS A 26 -14.88 17.26 -18.68
N PHE A 27 -14.93 16.22 -19.49
CA PHE A 27 -14.65 14.85 -19.04
C PHE A 27 -13.23 14.73 -18.47
N ALA A 28 -12.23 15.22 -19.21
CA ALA A 28 -10.84 15.20 -18.76
C ALA A 28 -10.64 15.98 -17.45
N LEU A 29 -11.29 17.13 -17.30
CA LEU A 29 -11.27 17.92 -16.06
C LEU A 29 -11.88 17.16 -14.88
N ILE A 30 -13.03 16.51 -15.08
CA ILE A 30 -13.67 15.68 -14.04
C ILE A 30 -12.74 14.55 -13.61
N VAL A 31 -12.12 13.85 -14.57
CA VAL A 31 -11.17 12.76 -14.28
C VAL A 31 -9.97 13.29 -13.50
N CYS A 32 -9.33 14.36 -13.96
CA CYS A 32 -8.16 14.93 -13.28
C CYS A 32 -8.50 15.41 -11.86
N SER A 33 -9.65 16.07 -11.67
CA SER A 33 -10.09 16.53 -10.35
C SER A 33 -10.39 15.36 -9.41
N SER A 34 -11.02 14.31 -9.91
CA SER A 34 -11.32 13.09 -9.13
C SER A 34 -10.05 12.38 -8.71
N LEU A 35 -9.06 12.26 -9.60
CA LEU A 35 -7.77 11.64 -9.30
C LEU A 35 -6.95 12.49 -8.32
N SER A 36 -7.00 13.82 -8.45
CA SER A 36 -6.37 14.73 -7.49
C SER A 36 -6.97 14.56 -6.09
N TYR A 37 -8.29 14.56 -5.98
CA TYR A 37 -8.99 14.36 -4.72
C TYR A 37 -8.68 12.99 -4.10
N TRP A 38 -8.68 11.92 -4.90
CA TRP A 38 -8.32 10.59 -4.45
C TRP A 38 -6.88 10.53 -3.90
N GLN A 39 -5.92 11.16 -4.59
CA GLN A 39 -4.53 11.25 -4.12
C GLN A 39 -4.43 12.04 -2.81
N TRP A 40 -5.18 13.12 -2.68
CA TRP A 40 -5.22 13.88 -1.43
C TRP A 40 -5.74 13.03 -0.26
N GLN A 41 -6.82 12.26 -0.46
CA GLN A 41 -7.31 11.32 0.56
C GLN A 41 -6.25 10.27 0.94
N ARG A 42 -5.52 9.76 -0.06
CA ARG A 42 -4.41 8.81 0.19
C ARG A 42 -3.28 9.44 0.99
N ALA A 43 -2.97 10.71 0.76
CA ALA A 43 -1.99 11.46 1.55
C ALA A 43 -2.40 11.52 3.02
N GLN A 44 -3.65 11.92 3.31
CA GLN A 44 -4.15 12.02 4.67
C GLN A 44 -4.09 10.66 5.40
N LEU A 45 -4.49 9.58 4.71
CA LEU A 45 -4.41 8.23 5.27
C LEU A 45 -2.96 7.81 5.57
N ALA A 46 -2.03 8.09 4.64
CA ALA A 46 -0.62 7.76 4.83
C ALA A 46 0.01 8.50 6.02
N ASP A 47 -0.37 9.76 6.19
CA ASP A 47 0.08 10.59 7.31
C ASP A 47 -0.46 10.08 8.65
N ALA A 48 -1.74 9.78 8.73
CA ALA A 48 -2.37 9.23 9.92
C ALA A 48 -1.71 7.91 10.35
N LEU A 49 -1.51 6.97 9.40
CA LEU A 49 -0.85 5.70 9.67
C LEU A 49 0.60 5.88 10.15
N TYR A 50 1.31 6.85 9.59
CA TYR A 50 2.67 7.14 9.98
C TYR A 50 2.74 7.75 11.40
N HIS A 51 1.83 8.65 11.73
CA HIS A 51 1.74 9.23 13.07
C HIS A 51 1.36 8.19 14.12
N ASP A 52 0.41 7.31 13.83
CA ASP A 52 0.05 6.20 14.71
C ASP A 52 1.26 5.30 14.99
N TYR A 53 1.99 4.94 13.92
CA TYR A 53 3.22 4.15 14.04
C TYR A 53 4.26 4.85 14.91
N GLN A 54 4.59 6.12 14.66
CA GLN A 54 5.57 6.88 15.46
C GLN A 54 5.16 6.99 16.92
N THR A 55 3.87 7.23 17.18
CA THR A 55 3.35 7.32 18.54
C THR A 55 3.54 6.01 19.29
N GLN A 56 3.28 4.88 18.65
CA GLN A 56 3.44 3.57 19.28
C GLN A 56 4.92 3.16 19.42
N GLU A 57 5.76 3.48 18.42
CA GLU A 57 7.19 3.20 18.45
C GLU A 57 7.91 3.94 19.59
N SER A 58 7.45 5.16 19.92
CA SER A 58 8.02 5.99 20.99
C SER A 58 7.57 5.60 22.40
N ARG A 59 6.52 4.77 22.51
CA ARG A 59 6.03 4.30 23.81
C ARG A 59 6.99 3.27 24.43
N PRO A 60 7.09 3.23 25.76
CA PRO A 60 7.86 2.19 26.42
C PRO A 60 7.25 0.81 26.13
N GLU A 61 8.10 -0.19 26.17
CA GLU A 61 7.67 -1.58 26.01
C GLU A 61 6.64 -1.97 27.03
N SER A 62 5.71 -2.77 26.61
CA SER A 62 4.62 -3.28 27.44
C SER A 62 4.57 -4.81 27.42
N VAL A 63 3.95 -5.38 28.43
CA VAL A 63 3.67 -6.83 28.45
C VAL A 63 2.54 -7.12 27.46
N LEU A 64 2.66 -8.25 26.75
CA LEU A 64 1.65 -8.69 25.80
C LEU A 64 0.28 -8.83 26.45
N SER A 65 -0.73 -8.17 25.91
CA SER A 65 -2.15 -8.26 26.27
C SER A 65 -2.95 -9.13 25.29
N ALA A 66 -4.20 -9.45 25.63
CA ALA A 66 -5.09 -10.20 24.74
C ALA A 66 -5.48 -9.42 23.48
N SER A 67 -5.53 -8.09 23.55
CA SER A 67 -5.90 -7.21 22.45
C SER A 67 -4.95 -6.02 22.39
N PRO A 68 -3.72 -6.22 21.87
CA PRO A 68 -2.75 -5.14 21.75
C PRO A 68 -3.17 -4.16 20.64
N GLU A 69 -2.74 -2.91 20.78
CA GLU A 69 -2.88 -1.92 19.71
C GLU A 69 -1.98 -2.25 18.52
N ALA A 70 -2.35 -1.76 17.34
CA ALA A 70 -1.47 -1.89 16.18
C ALA A 70 -0.17 -1.10 16.42
N TYR A 71 0.96 -1.69 16.02
CA TYR A 71 2.32 -1.14 16.23
C TYR A 71 2.76 -0.99 17.69
N GLN A 72 2.00 -1.52 18.64
CA GLN A 72 2.41 -1.55 20.05
C GLN A 72 3.69 -2.35 20.21
N LYS A 73 4.67 -1.78 20.92
CA LYS A 73 5.92 -2.45 21.27
C LYS A 73 5.71 -3.35 22.46
N VAL A 74 5.98 -4.63 22.29
CA VAL A 74 5.79 -5.63 23.34
C VAL A 74 7.01 -6.55 23.46
N THR A 75 7.19 -7.05 24.69
CA THR A 75 8.19 -8.06 24.99
C THR A 75 7.49 -9.23 25.69
N PHE A 76 7.80 -10.45 25.26
CA PHE A 76 7.37 -11.66 25.92
C PHE A 76 8.31 -12.82 25.63
N SER A 77 8.19 -13.88 26.42
CA SER A 77 8.92 -15.13 26.21
C SER A 77 7.96 -16.32 26.18
N GLY A 78 8.37 -17.36 25.48
CA GLY A 78 7.57 -18.56 25.36
C GLY A 78 8.26 -19.70 24.63
N GLN A 79 7.56 -20.84 24.59
CA GLN A 79 8.00 -22.05 23.94
C GLN A 79 7.71 -22.00 22.45
N VAL A 80 8.72 -22.24 21.60
CA VAL A 80 8.55 -22.39 20.16
C VAL A 80 7.88 -23.73 19.86
N LYS A 81 6.83 -23.69 19.04
CA LYS A 81 6.08 -24.87 18.59
C LYS A 81 6.43 -25.15 17.12
N ASN A 82 5.59 -24.71 16.21
CA ASN A 82 5.76 -24.92 14.78
C ASN A 82 6.45 -23.72 14.12
N HIS A 83 7.04 -23.95 12.95
CA HIS A 83 7.60 -22.86 12.14
C HIS A 83 7.07 -22.90 10.70
N TYR A 84 7.04 -21.74 10.07
CA TYR A 84 6.54 -21.50 8.72
C TYR A 84 7.54 -20.66 7.95
N PHE A 85 7.50 -20.76 6.63
CA PHE A 85 8.26 -19.92 5.74
C PHE A 85 7.31 -19.01 4.95
N LEU A 86 7.52 -17.70 5.00
CA LEU A 86 6.80 -16.73 4.22
C LEU A 86 7.63 -16.38 2.98
N ASP A 87 7.14 -16.76 1.81
CA ASP A 87 7.86 -16.62 0.53
C ASP A 87 7.87 -15.17 0.01
N ASN A 88 8.62 -14.98 -1.07
CA ASN A 88 8.75 -13.71 -1.77
C ASN A 88 9.26 -12.57 -0.86
N ARG A 89 10.23 -12.87 0.01
CA ARG A 89 10.89 -11.89 0.87
C ARG A 89 12.31 -11.63 0.37
N THR A 90 12.59 -10.37 0.06
CA THR A 90 13.91 -9.96 -0.41
C THR A 90 14.63 -9.16 0.66
N PHE A 91 15.93 -9.41 0.79
CA PHE A 91 16.82 -8.62 1.62
C PHE A 91 18.07 -8.30 0.82
N GLN A 92 18.44 -7.03 0.68
CA GLN A 92 19.59 -6.55 -0.11
C GLN A 92 19.64 -7.14 -1.54
N GLY A 93 18.46 -7.24 -2.19
CA GLY A 93 18.34 -7.79 -3.56
C GLY A 93 18.40 -9.31 -3.64
N GLN A 94 18.58 -10.02 -2.54
CA GLN A 94 18.61 -11.49 -2.49
C GLN A 94 17.25 -12.03 -2.08
N ASN A 95 16.77 -13.04 -2.82
CA ASN A 95 15.52 -13.74 -2.51
C ASN A 95 15.67 -14.65 -1.29
N GLY A 96 14.66 -14.66 -0.44
CA GLY A 96 14.64 -15.45 0.77
C GLY A 96 13.24 -15.67 1.31
N TRP A 97 13.19 -16.07 2.57
CA TRP A 97 11.99 -16.30 3.33
C TRP A 97 12.03 -15.54 4.63
N HIS A 98 10.88 -15.06 5.10
CA HIS A 98 10.75 -14.80 6.53
C HIS A 98 10.40 -16.09 7.25
N VAL A 99 11.01 -16.29 8.38
CA VAL A 99 10.74 -17.40 9.29
C VAL A 99 9.73 -16.94 10.32
N LEU A 100 8.56 -17.59 10.33
CA LEU A 100 7.56 -17.36 11.34
C LEU A 100 7.50 -18.57 12.28
N VAL A 101 7.25 -18.32 13.55
CA VAL A 101 7.09 -19.37 14.56
C VAL A 101 5.85 -19.14 15.40
N GLU A 102 5.26 -20.23 15.85
CA GLU A 102 4.26 -20.19 16.91
C GLU A 102 4.99 -20.15 18.25
N VAL A 103 4.69 -19.15 19.07
CA VAL A 103 5.25 -19.03 20.40
C VAL A 103 4.13 -19.17 21.43
N GLN A 104 4.18 -20.25 22.20
CA GLN A 104 3.26 -20.50 23.30
C GLN A 104 3.73 -19.76 24.55
N THR A 105 3.00 -18.73 24.93
CA THR A 105 3.13 -18.09 26.23
C THR A 105 2.25 -18.79 27.26
N LYS A 106 2.24 -18.31 28.50
CA LYS A 106 1.32 -18.84 29.52
C LYS A 106 -0.17 -18.68 29.19
N LYS A 107 -0.54 -17.70 28.35
CA LYS A 107 -1.93 -17.32 28.07
C LYS A 107 -2.29 -17.34 26.59
N PHE A 108 -1.34 -17.15 25.70
CA PHE A 108 -1.57 -16.91 24.28
C PHE A 108 -0.68 -17.80 23.43
N LEU A 109 -1.18 -18.21 22.27
CA LEU A 109 -0.37 -18.69 21.17
C LEU A 109 -0.22 -17.55 20.16
N VAL A 110 1.00 -17.11 19.93
CA VAL A 110 1.29 -15.93 19.10
C VAL A 110 2.15 -16.32 17.91
N LEU A 111 1.77 -15.88 16.73
CA LEU A 111 2.61 -15.98 15.55
C LEU A 111 3.68 -14.87 15.57
N VAL A 112 4.94 -15.23 15.50
CA VAL A 112 6.07 -14.33 15.57
C VAL A 112 6.87 -14.42 14.27
N ASN A 113 7.10 -13.30 13.61
CA ASN A 113 8.04 -13.20 12.51
C ASN A 113 9.43 -12.91 13.08
N LEU A 114 10.29 -13.91 13.04
CA LEU A 114 11.67 -13.81 13.59
C LEU A 114 12.65 -13.12 12.63
N GLY A 115 12.26 -12.92 11.36
CA GLY A 115 13.14 -12.29 10.39
C GLY A 115 13.42 -13.14 9.16
N TRP A 116 14.41 -12.73 8.41
CA TRP A 116 14.75 -13.23 7.09
C TRP A 116 15.91 -14.21 7.09
N GLN A 117 15.83 -15.20 6.20
CA GLN A 117 16.95 -16.05 5.78
C GLN A 117 16.97 -16.20 4.25
N PRO A 118 18.14 -16.42 3.63
CA PRO A 118 18.23 -16.67 2.19
C PRO A 118 17.51 -17.96 1.79
N LYS A 119 16.94 -17.95 0.57
CA LYS A 119 16.26 -19.12 0.00
C LYS A 119 17.25 -20.26 -0.24
N GLN A 120 16.87 -21.45 0.18
CA GLN A 120 17.65 -22.67 -0.02
C GLN A 120 16.96 -23.63 -0.99
N LYS A 121 17.69 -24.65 -1.48
CA LYS A 121 17.11 -25.69 -2.36
C LYS A 121 16.00 -26.50 -1.68
N LYS A 122 16.08 -26.66 -0.36
CA LYS A 122 15.05 -27.32 0.46
C LYS A 122 14.44 -26.31 1.42
N LEU A 123 13.20 -26.54 1.79
CA LEU A 123 12.47 -25.72 2.77
C LEU A 123 12.92 -26.10 4.19
N VAL A 124 14.06 -25.58 4.60
CA VAL A 124 14.69 -25.87 5.89
C VAL A 124 15.23 -24.59 6.53
N LEU A 125 15.28 -24.59 7.86
CA LEU A 125 15.98 -23.57 8.61
C LEU A 125 17.50 -23.72 8.40
N GLN A 126 18.22 -22.60 8.31
CA GLN A 126 19.69 -22.61 8.23
C GLN A 126 20.31 -23.18 9.51
N MET A 127 19.69 -22.87 10.65
CA MET A 127 20.07 -23.41 11.95
C MET A 127 18.84 -23.73 12.79
N PRO A 128 18.94 -24.71 13.70
CA PRO A 128 17.88 -25.00 14.65
C PRO A 128 17.52 -23.75 15.49
N LEU A 129 16.21 -23.57 15.71
CA LEU A 129 15.74 -22.53 16.63
C LEU A 129 15.80 -23.04 18.08
N PRO A 130 16.02 -22.15 19.06
CA PRO A 130 15.87 -22.50 20.46
C PRO A 130 14.44 -22.93 20.77
N ASN A 131 14.27 -23.90 21.67
CA ASN A 131 12.93 -24.36 22.12
C ASN A 131 12.17 -23.30 22.93
N PHE A 132 12.90 -22.34 23.48
CA PHE A 132 12.33 -21.22 24.25
C PHE A 132 13.03 -19.94 23.81
N ILE A 133 12.22 -18.93 23.52
CA ILE A 133 12.74 -17.63 23.01
C ILE A 133 12.14 -16.47 23.82
N GLU A 134 12.90 -15.42 23.92
CA GLU A 134 12.44 -14.10 24.32
C GLU A 134 12.45 -13.20 23.10
N VAL A 135 11.31 -12.57 22.84
CA VAL A 135 11.11 -11.74 21.68
C VAL A 135 10.57 -10.38 22.08
N GLN A 136 11.12 -9.37 21.41
CA GLN A 136 10.74 -7.99 21.51
C GLN A 136 10.44 -7.49 20.11
N GLY A 137 9.37 -6.72 19.93
CA GLY A 137 9.04 -6.19 18.62
C GLY A 137 7.66 -5.52 18.58
N LEU A 138 7.24 -5.23 17.37
CA LEU A 138 5.99 -4.52 17.09
C LEU A 138 4.88 -5.47 16.68
N ILE A 139 3.69 -5.19 17.20
CA ILE A 139 2.46 -5.92 16.84
C ILE A 139 1.92 -5.40 15.51
N LYS A 140 1.51 -6.32 14.63
CA LYS A 140 0.77 -6.00 13.41
C LYS A 140 -0.41 -6.93 13.25
N LYS A 141 -1.58 -6.37 12.95
CA LYS A 141 -2.73 -7.15 12.50
C LYS A 141 -2.55 -7.47 11.02
N PRO A 142 -2.43 -8.75 10.63
CA PRO A 142 -2.30 -9.09 9.22
C PRO A 142 -3.56 -8.70 8.47
N GLN A 143 -3.39 -8.13 7.28
CA GLN A 143 -4.48 -7.87 6.36
C GLN A 143 -4.36 -8.86 5.21
N ALA A 144 -5.42 -9.60 4.93
CA ALA A 144 -5.47 -10.45 3.75
C ALA A 144 -5.35 -9.60 2.50
N GLY A 145 -4.32 -9.84 1.70
CA GLY A 145 -4.17 -9.23 0.38
C GLY A 145 -5.09 -9.94 -0.64
N PHE A 146 -5.33 -9.27 -1.77
CA PHE A 146 -6.00 -9.92 -2.89
C PHE A 146 -5.10 -11.04 -3.44
N MET A 147 -5.63 -12.25 -3.53
CA MET A 147 -4.98 -13.39 -4.17
C MET A 147 -5.87 -13.91 -5.29
N LEU A 148 -5.24 -14.28 -6.41
CA LEU A 148 -5.93 -14.85 -7.57
C LEU A 148 -6.42 -16.29 -7.32
N GLN A 149 -5.86 -16.96 -6.32
CA GLN A 149 -6.19 -18.34 -5.95
C GLN A 149 -6.22 -18.45 -4.44
N GLU A 150 -7.16 -19.23 -3.90
CA GLU A 150 -7.19 -19.52 -2.47
C GLU A 150 -5.89 -20.18 -2.03
N ALA A 151 -5.34 -19.71 -0.91
CA ALA A 151 -4.13 -20.28 -0.36
C ALA A 151 -4.45 -21.64 0.25
N GLU A 152 -3.97 -22.71 -0.35
CA GLU A 152 -3.91 -24.01 0.29
C GLU A 152 -2.56 -24.16 0.97
N LEU A 153 -2.59 -24.58 2.24
CA LEU A 153 -1.36 -24.93 2.96
C LEU A 153 -0.99 -26.38 2.64
N ASP A 154 0.26 -26.61 2.26
CA ASP A 154 0.79 -27.97 2.12
C ASP A 154 0.51 -28.75 3.43
N PRO A 155 -0.07 -29.95 3.39
CA PRO A 155 -0.24 -30.77 4.57
C PRO A 155 1.09 -31.14 5.29
N LYS A 156 2.20 -31.09 4.56
CA LYS A 156 3.54 -31.40 5.10
C LYS A 156 4.14 -30.20 5.86
N TRP A 157 4.91 -30.51 6.88
CA TRP A 157 5.74 -29.55 7.61
C TRP A 157 7.19 -29.55 7.08
N PRO A 158 7.89 -28.40 7.12
CA PRO A 158 7.40 -27.06 7.40
C PRO A 158 6.51 -26.49 6.30
N LYS A 159 5.61 -25.58 6.63
CA LYS A 159 4.65 -24.98 5.67
C LYS A 159 5.22 -23.73 5.02
N LEU A 160 5.03 -23.62 3.69
CA LEU A 160 5.35 -22.42 2.91
C LEU A 160 4.08 -21.61 2.68
N MET A 161 4.13 -20.29 2.94
CA MET A 161 3.03 -19.37 2.78
C MET A 161 3.45 -18.20 1.88
N GLN A 162 2.51 -17.64 1.14
CA GLN A 162 2.72 -16.40 0.38
C GLN A 162 2.26 -15.16 1.17
N GLN A 163 1.27 -15.33 2.04
CA GLN A 163 0.77 -14.30 2.96
C GLN A 163 0.42 -14.90 4.31
N ILE A 164 0.31 -14.06 5.31
CA ILE A 164 -0.12 -14.46 6.66
C ILE A 164 -1.64 -14.39 6.72
N ASP A 165 -2.27 -15.54 6.88
CA ASP A 165 -3.71 -15.70 7.05
C ASP A 165 -3.96 -16.49 8.35
N ILE A 166 -4.25 -15.76 9.43
CA ILE A 166 -4.47 -16.36 10.75
C ILE A 166 -5.69 -17.29 10.75
N PRO A 167 -6.84 -16.93 10.18
CA PRO A 167 -7.98 -17.84 10.04
C PRO A 167 -7.64 -19.16 9.33
N LEU A 168 -6.84 -19.09 8.26
CA LEU A 168 -6.41 -20.30 7.54
C LEU A 168 -5.48 -21.15 8.41
N LEU A 169 -4.53 -20.53 9.12
CA LEU A 169 -3.60 -21.24 10.01
C LEU A 169 -4.37 -21.95 11.13
N ASN A 170 -5.35 -21.30 11.73
CA ASN A 170 -6.16 -21.86 12.82
C ASN A 170 -6.95 -23.12 12.43
N ARG A 171 -7.19 -23.35 11.14
CA ARG A 171 -7.80 -24.62 10.65
C ARG A 171 -6.84 -25.82 10.69
N HIS A 172 -5.54 -25.57 10.88
CA HIS A 172 -4.48 -26.60 10.78
C HIS A 172 -3.69 -26.79 12.07
N ILE A 173 -4.07 -26.12 13.13
CA ILE A 173 -3.43 -26.18 14.44
C ILE A 173 -4.47 -26.44 15.54
N GLU A 174 -4.05 -27.04 16.66
CA GLU A 174 -4.95 -27.39 17.76
C GLU A 174 -5.36 -26.16 18.61
N ASN A 175 -4.42 -25.24 18.82
CA ASN A 175 -4.64 -24.05 19.66
C ASN A 175 -4.79 -22.82 18.78
N GLU A 176 -5.75 -21.98 19.07
CA GLU A 176 -6.04 -20.77 18.31
C GLU A 176 -4.92 -19.73 18.44
N LEU A 177 -4.41 -19.26 17.31
CA LEU A 177 -3.46 -18.14 17.23
C LEU A 177 -4.17 -16.83 17.59
N SER A 178 -3.47 -15.98 18.30
CA SER A 178 -3.88 -14.59 18.50
C SER A 178 -4.06 -13.88 17.14
N PRO A 179 -5.04 -12.95 17.00
CA PRO A 179 -5.38 -12.32 15.70
C PRO A 179 -4.38 -11.24 15.29
N PHE A 180 -3.12 -11.38 15.69
CA PHE A 180 -2.03 -10.48 15.39
C PHE A 180 -0.71 -11.23 15.26
N VAL A 181 0.28 -10.60 14.68
CA VAL A 181 1.64 -11.11 14.50
C VAL A 181 2.63 -10.15 15.15
N LEU A 182 3.57 -10.67 15.91
CA LEU A 182 4.74 -9.92 16.35
C LEU A 182 5.81 -9.97 15.28
N TYR A 183 6.38 -8.82 14.95
CA TYR A 183 7.59 -8.71 14.13
C TYR A 183 8.78 -8.43 15.04
N ALA A 184 9.65 -9.41 15.20
CA ALA A 184 10.78 -9.32 16.10
C ALA A 184 11.80 -8.26 15.64
N GLU A 185 12.24 -7.44 16.58
CA GLU A 185 13.31 -6.46 16.41
C GLU A 185 14.65 -7.01 16.92
N ASN A 186 14.60 -7.88 17.93
CA ASN A 186 15.79 -8.57 18.41
C ASN A 186 16.14 -9.76 17.50
N GLN A 187 17.42 -10.04 17.37
CA GLN A 187 17.90 -11.17 16.60
C GLN A 187 17.68 -12.47 17.35
N VAL A 188 17.10 -13.48 16.66
CA VAL A 188 16.96 -14.84 17.17
C VAL A 188 17.75 -15.79 16.28
N GLY A 189 18.75 -16.45 16.84
CA GLY A 189 19.67 -17.30 16.09
C GLY A 189 20.44 -16.52 15.02
N GLN A 190 20.48 -17.05 13.79
CA GLN A 190 21.14 -16.39 12.64
C GLN A 190 20.17 -15.66 11.71
N LEU A 191 18.89 -15.56 12.08
CA LEU A 191 17.92 -14.83 11.29
C LEU A 191 18.19 -13.34 11.30
N ILE A 192 18.04 -12.70 10.15
CA ILE A 192 18.17 -11.25 10.03
C ILE A 192 16.83 -10.63 10.41
N PRO A 193 16.73 -9.84 11.48
CA PRO A 193 15.47 -9.21 11.87
C PRO A 193 14.86 -8.42 10.72
N ALA A 194 13.55 -8.53 10.57
CA ALA A 194 12.78 -7.81 9.56
C ALA A 194 11.69 -6.97 10.24
N PRO A 195 12.07 -5.91 10.98
CA PRO A 195 11.14 -5.10 11.72
C PRO A 195 10.18 -4.37 10.80
N ILE A 196 9.02 -4.01 11.33
CA ILE A 196 8.07 -3.18 10.62
C ILE A 196 8.69 -1.79 10.44
N LYS A 197 8.74 -1.33 9.18
CA LYS A 197 9.11 0.05 8.86
C LYS A 197 7.97 0.66 8.04
N ILE A 198 7.45 1.77 8.51
CA ILE A 198 6.43 2.54 7.80
C ILE A 198 7.06 3.83 7.30
N GLU A 199 7.04 4.00 5.98
CA GLU A 199 7.51 5.24 5.34
C GLU A 199 6.36 6.24 5.25
N ASN A 200 6.63 7.50 5.54
CA ASN A 200 5.67 8.56 5.31
C ASN A 200 5.55 8.84 3.80
N LYS A 201 4.48 8.38 3.20
CA LYS A 201 4.16 8.59 1.78
C LYS A 201 3.30 9.84 1.53
N TYR A 202 3.06 10.66 2.52
CA TYR A 202 2.26 11.88 2.42
C TYR A 202 2.70 12.77 1.25
N TYR A 203 3.97 13.16 1.25
CA TYR A 203 4.50 14.08 0.22
C TYR A 203 4.45 13.49 -1.19
N MET A 204 4.60 12.18 -1.34
CA MET A 204 4.47 11.50 -2.62
C MET A 204 3.03 11.65 -3.17
N HIS A 205 2.03 11.38 -2.34
CA HIS A 205 0.62 11.49 -2.73
C HIS A 205 0.19 12.93 -2.97
N ILE A 206 0.67 13.90 -2.18
CA ILE A 206 0.44 15.35 -2.42
C ILE A 206 1.06 15.77 -3.76
N GLY A 207 2.28 15.33 -4.07
CA GLY A 207 2.91 15.59 -5.36
C GLY A 207 2.04 15.11 -6.54
N TYR A 208 1.50 13.91 -6.46
CA TYR A 208 0.57 13.39 -7.48
C TYR A 208 -0.77 14.17 -7.52
N ALA A 209 -1.31 14.59 -6.37
CA ALA A 209 -2.52 15.41 -6.35
C ALA A 209 -2.32 16.74 -7.09
N ILE A 210 -1.21 17.43 -6.83
CA ILE A 210 -0.83 18.66 -7.52
C ILE A 210 -0.61 18.42 -9.02
N GLN A 211 0.06 17.32 -9.37
CA GLN A 211 0.29 16.96 -10.77
C GLN A 211 -1.02 16.80 -11.55
N TRP A 212 -2.02 16.11 -10.99
CA TRP A 212 -3.32 15.96 -11.62
C TRP A 212 -4.04 17.30 -11.80
N LEU A 213 -3.97 18.21 -10.82
CA LEU A 213 -4.52 19.57 -10.94
C LEU A 213 -3.84 20.34 -12.08
N LEU A 214 -2.51 20.27 -12.18
CA LEU A 214 -1.75 20.96 -13.24
C LEU A 214 -2.08 20.40 -14.63
N ILE A 215 -2.27 19.08 -14.77
CA ILE A 215 -2.71 18.45 -16.02
C ILE A 215 -4.09 18.96 -16.41
N GLY A 216 -5.03 18.99 -15.47
CA GLY A 216 -6.37 19.54 -15.70
C GLY A 216 -6.35 21.00 -16.13
N LEU A 217 -5.55 21.83 -15.47
CA LEU A 217 -5.36 23.24 -15.81
C LEU A 217 -4.75 23.42 -17.19
N ALA A 218 -3.71 22.66 -17.52
CA ALA A 218 -3.09 22.67 -18.85
C ALA A 218 -4.10 22.28 -19.94
N GLY A 219 -4.98 21.31 -19.65
CA GLY A 219 -6.09 20.92 -20.54
C GLY A 219 -7.06 22.07 -20.81
N ILE A 220 -7.47 22.83 -19.78
CA ILE A 220 -8.33 24.00 -19.90
C ILE A 220 -7.64 25.09 -20.75
N ILE A 221 -6.39 25.41 -20.45
CA ILE A 221 -5.62 26.41 -21.19
C ILE A 221 -5.52 26.01 -22.67
N SER A 222 -5.19 24.76 -22.95
CA SER A 222 -5.11 24.23 -24.31
C SER A 222 -6.45 24.33 -25.03
N PHE A 223 -7.56 23.99 -24.37
CA PHE A 223 -8.89 24.14 -24.92
C PHE A 223 -9.20 25.59 -25.31
N ILE A 224 -8.92 26.54 -24.43
CA ILE A 224 -9.15 27.98 -24.67
C ILE A 224 -8.30 28.47 -25.86
N VAL A 225 -7.00 28.14 -25.88
CA VAL A 225 -6.08 28.54 -26.97
C VAL A 225 -6.52 27.98 -28.31
N PHE A 226 -6.90 26.71 -28.37
CA PHE A 226 -7.36 26.05 -29.60
C PHE A 226 -8.68 26.67 -30.11
N SER A 227 -9.67 26.86 -29.22
CA SER A 227 -10.95 27.45 -29.57
C SER A 227 -10.82 28.87 -30.05
N ARG A 228 -9.85 29.64 -29.54
CA ARG A 228 -9.54 31.00 -30.00
C ARG A 228 -8.85 31.04 -31.38
N LYS A 229 -7.91 30.13 -31.64
CA LYS A 229 -7.24 30.00 -32.93
C LYS A 229 -8.24 29.67 -34.02
N GLU A 230 -9.12 28.71 -33.76
CA GLU A 230 -10.16 28.33 -34.72
C GLU A 230 -11.14 29.48 -35.04
N TYR A 231 -11.51 30.28 -34.03
CA TYR A 231 -12.36 31.46 -34.26
C TYR A 231 -11.70 32.44 -35.25
N LYS A 232 -10.42 32.77 -35.05
CA LYS A 232 -9.66 33.69 -35.91
C LYS A 232 -9.51 33.19 -37.36
N GLU A 233 -9.29 31.87 -37.52
CA GLU A 233 -9.18 31.26 -38.85
C GLU A 233 -10.51 31.30 -39.62
N ASN A 234 -11.64 31.07 -38.89
CA ASN A 234 -12.97 31.14 -39.51
C ASN A 234 -13.33 32.58 -39.90
N GLU A 235 -13.05 33.58 -39.05
CA GLU A 235 -13.27 34.98 -39.35
C GLU A 235 -12.45 35.45 -40.56
N ARG A 236 -11.22 34.96 -40.72
CA ARG A 236 -10.37 35.25 -41.86
C ARG A 236 -10.93 34.67 -43.16
N LYS A 237 -11.37 33.40 -43.14
CA LYS A 237 -11.99 32.74 -44.29
C LYS A 237 -13.29 33.41 -44.73
N GLU A 238 -14.12 33.86 -43.81
CA GLU A 238 -15.35 34.62 -44.13
C GLU A 238 -15.01 35.95 -44.84
N LYS A 239 -13.99 36.69 -44.40
CA LYS A 239 -13.56 37.91 -45.04
C LYS A 239 -12.94 37.70 -46.44
N GLU A 240 -12.26 36.56 -46.66
CA GLU A 240 -11.72 36.17 -47.97
C GLU A 240 -12.80 35.76 -48.99
N LEU A 241 -13.97 35.30 -48.54
CA LEU A 241 -15.12 34.90 -49.40
C LEU A 241 -16.02 36.07 -49.79
N VAL A 242 -15.96 37.23 -49.11
CA VAL A 242 -16.77 38.42 -49.32
C VAL A 242 -16.05 39.45 -50.20
N ASN A 243 -14.75 39.33 -50.37
CA ASN A 243 -13.93 40.15 -51.30
C ASN A 243 -13.68 39.40 -52.61
#